data_33d7351320e627194c96a8a4ce4a0df0
#
_entry.id   33d7351320e627194c96a8a4ce4a0df0
#
_cell.length_a   1.000
_cell.length_b   1.000
_cell.length_c   1.000
_cell.angle_alpha   90.00
_cell.angle_beta   90.00
_cell.angle_gamma   90.00
#
_symmetry.space_group_name_H-M   'P 1'
#
loop_
_entity.id
_entity.type
_entity.pdbx_description
1 polymer ?
#
loop_
_entity_poly.entity_id
_entity_poly.type
_entity_poly.pdbx_seq_one_letter_code
_entity_poly.pdbx_strand_id
1 'polypeptide(L)'
;MTGLITVRNGGEGCYEEKKSRFLAAVYSVESDEQAASYIEAARRKYWDARHNCYAFVIGNNNETTRCSDDGEPSGTAGKPILEVITRAGIHNCLIIVTRYFGGTLLGTGGLVRAYTAAAKEALATSELIMLVPGVRYMITTDYTDEGKIRRSLPEYDGVIEDVGYSADVAMKVHIKSEYSKAFMDRITEITGGRAVVEEDGTLPVEIPYIIE
;
A
#
# COMPACT_ATOMS: atom_id res chain seq x y z
N MET A 1 3.41 7.84 15.26
CA MET A 1 2.09 7.38 14.70
C MET A 1 2.30 6.10 13.95
N THR A 2 1.50 5.09 14.20
CA THR A 2 1.50 3.84 13.43
C THR A 2 0.62 4.04 12.19
N GLY A 3 1.25 4.26 11.03
CA GLY A 3 0.55 4.25 9.75
C GLY A 3 0.34 2.80 9.27
N LEU A 4 -0.65 2.58 8.42
CA LEU A 4 -0.92 1.29 7.77
C LEU A 4 -0.10 1.21 6.48
N ILE A 5 0.84 0.27 6.41
CA ILE A 5 1.62 0.03 5.18
C ILE A 5 0.79 -0.86 4.24
N THR A 6 0.65 -0.44 2.98
CA THR A 6 -0.11 -1.19 1.97
C THR A 6 0.52 -1.05 0.59
N VAL A 7 -0.01 -1.80 -0.37
CA VAL A 7 0.44 -1.80 -1.77
C VAL A 7 -0.38 -0.78 -2.56
N ARG A 8 0.27 0.20 -3.19
CA ARG A 8 -0.36 1.08 -4.19
C ARG A 8 -0.36 0.40 -5.57
N ASN A 9 0.81 0.01 -6.03
CA ASN A 9 1.00 -0.71 -7.28
C ASN A 9 1.83 -1.97 -7.01
N GLY A 10 1.27 -3.13 -7.35
CA GLY A 10 1.95 -4.41 -7.19
C GLY A 10 3.08 -4.58 -8.20
N GLY A 11 4.19 -5.15 -7.76
CA GLY A 11 5.34 -5.49 -8.56
C GLY A 11 5.38 -6.97 -8.95
N GLU A 12 6.33 -7.31 -9.79
CA GLU A 12 6.63 -8.68 -10.20
C GLU A 12 8.09 -9.03 -9.88
N GLY A 13 8.34 -10.31 -9.59
CA GLY A 13 9.68 -10.85 -9.33
C GLY A 13 9.86 -12.21 -9.97
N CYS A 14 11.12 -12.59 -10.22
CA CYS A 14 11.45 -13.89 -10.81
C CYS A 14 12.72 -14.44 -10.18
N TYR A 15 12.61 -15.51 -9.41
CA TYR A 15 13.74 -16.21 -8.82
C TYR A 15 13.97 -17.55 -9.51
N GLU A 16 15.23 -17.88 -9.78
CA GLU A 16 15.62 -19.16 -10.39
C GLU A 16 16.55 -19.97 -9.48
N GLU A 17 16.22 -21.25 -9.27
CA GLU A 17 17.04 -22.18 -8.50
C GLU A 17 17.04 -23.56 -9.18
N LYS A 18 18.22 -24.07 -9.55
CA LYS A 18 18.39 -25.38 -10.23
C LYS A 18 17.44 -25.56 -11.41
N LYS A 19 17.33 -24.55 -12.26
CA LYS A 19 16.43 -24.47 -13.45
C LYS A 19 14.91 -24.42 -13.09
N SER A 20 14.52 -24.48 -11.84
CA SER A 20 13.16 -24.16 -11.44
C SER A 20 12.99 -22.63 -11.45
N ARG A 21 11.86 -22.16 -11.99
CA ARG A 21 11.52 -20.71 -12.05
C ARG A 21 10.33 -20.44 -11.15
N PHE A 22 10.46 -19.38 -10.38
CA PHE A 22 9.44 -18.90 -9.43
C PHE A 22 9.05 -17.48 -9.84
N LEU A 23 7.87 -17.34 -10.43
CA LEU A 23 7.33 -16.06 -10.89
C LEU A 23 6.39 -15.53 -9.81
N ALA A 24 6.76 -14.43 -9.19
CA ALA A 24 5.98 -13.80 -8.14
C ALA A 24 5.28 -12.54 -8.64
N ALA A 25 4.05 -12.30 -8.16
CA ALA A 25 3.31 -11.06 -8.41
C ALA A 25 2.61 -10.62 -7.13
N VAL A 26 2.62 -9.33 -6.88
CA VAL A 26 1.99 -8.66 -5.72
C VAL A 26 0.73 -7.95 -6.17
N TYR A 27 -0.31 -7.98 -5.34
CA TYR A 27 -1.59 -7.31 -5.60
C TYR A 27 -2.08 -6.62 -4.34
N SER A 28 -2.68 -5.44 -4.49
CA SER A 28 -3.52 -4.83 -3.46
C SER A 28 -4.88 -5.53 -3.43
N VAL A 29 -5.33 -5.96 -2.26
CA VAL A 29 -6.61 -6.65 -2.07
C VAL A 29 -7.29 -6.20 -0.78
N GLU A 30 -8.58 -5.92 -0.87
CA GLU A 30 -9.38 -5.44 0.26
C GLU A 30 -10.42 -6.47 0.73
N SER A 31 -10.59 -7.57 -0.04
CA SER A 31 -11.52 -8.64 0.31
C SER A 31 -11.06 -10.01 -0.16
N ASP A 32 -11.64 -11.07 0.45
CA ASP A 32 -11.43 -12.47 0.06
C ASP A 32 -11.82 -12.70 -1.41
N GLU A 33 -12.87 -12.05 -1.89
CA GLU A 33 -13.38 -12.19 -3.26
C GLU A 33 -12.37 -11.59 -4.27
N GLN A 34 -11.78 -10.44 -3.96
CA GLN A 34 -10.72 -9.86 -4.79
C GLN A 34 -9.50 -10.77 -4.83
N ALA A 35 -9.05 -11.28 -3.67
CA ALA A 35 -7.93 -12.22 -3.61
C ALA A 35 -8.22 -13.48 -4.44
N ALA A 36 -9.41 -14.08 -4.32
CA ALA A 36 -9.84 -15.23 -5.10
C ALA A 36 -9.83 -14.95 -6.61
N SER A 37 -10.28 -13.77 -7.02
CA SER A 37 -10.28 -13.36 -8.44
C SER A 37 -8.87 -13.32 -9.03
N TYR A 38 -7.88 -12.74 -8.32
CA TYR A 38 -6.49 -12.72 -8.74
C TYR A 38 -5.86 -14.11 -8.78
N ILE A 39 -6.14 -14.97 -7.79
CA ILE A 39 -5.66 -16.35 -7.74
C ILE A 39 -6.18 -17.14 -8.96
N GLU A 40 -7.48 -17.03 -9.28
CA GLU A 40 -8.06 -17.67 -10.43
C GLU A 40 -7.52 -17.11 -11.77
N ALA A 41 -7.25 -15.80 -11.83
CA ALA A 41 -6.61 -15.19 -12.98
C ALA A 41 -5.18 -15.72 -13.19
N ALA A 42 -4.41 -15.87 -12.11
CA ALA A 42 -3.07 -16.45 -12.16
C ALA A 42 -3.11 -17.93 -12.63
N ARG A 43 -4.03 -18.74 -12.12
CA ARG A 43 -4.24 -20.14 -12.56
C ARG A 43 -4.58 -20.23 -14.04
N ARG A 44 -5.39 -19.31 -14.55
CA ARG A 44 -5.71 -19.26 -16.00
C ARG A 44 -4.51 -18.80 -16.83
N LYS A 45 -3.78 -17.78 -16.38
CA LYS A 45 -2.59 -17.24 -17.06
C LYS A 45 -1.47 -18.28 -17.15
N TYR A 46 -1.25 -19.03 -16.07
CA TYR A 46 -0.18 -20.02 -15.92
C TYR A 46 -0.76 -21.45 -15.84
N TRP A 47 -1.69 -21.77 -16.75
CA TRP A 47 -2.43 -23.04 -16.78
C TRP A 47 -1.52 -24.28 -16.90
N ASP A 48 -0.32 -24.12 -17.43
CA ASP A 48 0.71 -25.15 -17.61
C ASP A 48 1.65 -25.28 -16.38
N ALA A 49 1.55 -24.38 -15.41
CA ALA A 49 2.27 -24.50 -14.15
C ALA A 49 1.55 -25.44 -13.18
N ARG A 50 2.32 -26.20 -12.39
CA ARG A 50 1.75 -27.15 -11.43
C ARG A 50 1.33 -26.51 -10.11
N HIS A 51 1.95 -25.39 -9.76
CA HIS A 51 1.80 -24.75 -8.45
C HIS A 51 1.67 -23.24 -8.62
N ASN A 52 0.57 -22.69 -8.13
CA ASN A 52 0.30 -21.27 -7.97
C ASN A 52 0.07 -21.01 -6.47
N CYS A 53 1.18 -21.04 -5.71
CA CYS A 53 1.17 -20.86 -4.27
C CYS A 53 0.89 -19.39 -3.93
N TYR A 54 0.17 -19.15 -2.84
CA TYR A 54 -0.17 -17.78 -2.47
C TYR A 54 -0.27 -17.57 -0.97
N ALA A 55 -0.17 -16.31 -0.57
CA ALA A 55 -0.61 -15.85 0.75
C ALA A 55 -1.17 -14.44 0.65
N PHE A 56 -2.13 -14.12 1.52
CA PHE A 56 -2.65 -12.76 1.65
C PHE A 56 -2.97 -12.42 3.09
N VAL A 57 -2.95 -11.10 3.34
CA VAL A 57 -3.33 -10.48 4.59
C VAL A 57 -4.29 -9.35 4.24
N ILE A 58 -5.48 -9.32 4.86
CA ILE A 58 -6.52 -8.33 4.65
C ILE A 58 -6.94 -7.74 5.99
N GLY A 59 -7.24 -6.44 5.97
CA GLY A 59 -7.68 -5.66 7.12
C GLY A 59 -6.55 -4.97 7.87
N ASN A 60 -6.91 -3.96 8.64
CA ASN A 60 -5.96 -3.09 9.32
C ASN A 60 -5.23 -3.77 10.50
N ASN A 61 -5.83 -4.83 11.05
CA ASN A 61 -5.26 -5.63 12.14
C ASN A 61 -5.05 -7.10 11.71
N ASN A 62 -4.88 -7.37 10.41
CA ASN A 62 -4.75 -8.72 9.84
C ASN A 62 -5.96 -9.62 10.15
N GLU A 63 -7.17 -9.07 10.05
CA GLU A 63 -8.43 -9.77 10.38
C GLU A 63 -8.59 -11.05 9.56
N THR A 64 -8.13 -11.02 8.32
CA THR A 64 -8.09 -12.20 7.47
C THR A 64 -6.68 -12.49 6.99
N THR A 65 -6.20 -13.70 7.28
CA THR A 65 -4.89 -14.19 6.85
C THR A 65 -5.04 -15.59 6.29
N ARG A 66 -4.65 -15.80 5.03
CA ARG A 66 -4.68 -17.11 4.37
C ARG A 66 -3.44 -17.39 3.56
N CYS A 67 -3.08 -18.64 3.43
CA CYS A 67 -2.02 -19.10 2.56
C CYS A 67 -2.30 -20.50 2.01
N SER A 68 -1.66 -20.84 0.89
CA SER A 68 -1.79 -22.15 0.24
C SER A 68 -0.48 -22.57 -0.41
N ASP A 69 -0.12 -23.83 -0.19
CA ASP A 69 1.01 -24.47 -0.86
C ASP A 69 0.65 -24.98 -2.27
N ASP A 70 -0.64 -24.99 -2.67
CA ASP A 70 -1.16 -25.40 -3.99
C ASP A 70 -0.46 -26.66 -4.54
N GLY A 71 -0.36 -27.70 -3.71
CA GLY A 71 0.22 -29.00 -4.07
C GLY A 71 1.73 -29.12 -3.87
N GLU A 72 2.44 -28.10 -3.41
CA GLU A 72 3.81 -28.24 -2.88
C GLU A 72 3.79 -28.97 -1.52
N PRO A 73 4.92 -29.50 -1.04
CA PRO A 73 4.99 -30.06 0.30
C PRO A 73 4.54 -29.09 1.37
N SER A 74 3.76 -29.56 2.33
CA SER A 74 3.12 -28.70 3.34
C SER A 74 4.10 -27.75 4.03
N GLY A 75 3.75 -26.47 4.06
CA GLY A 75 4.52 -25.39 4.71
C GLY A 75 5.78 -24.93 3.96
N THR A 76 5.97 -25.37 2.70
CA THR A 76 7.18 -25.01 1.94
C THR A 76 7.01 -23.82 1.02
N ALA A 77 5.77 -23.37 0.79
CA ALA A 77 5.45 -22.28 -0.13
C ALA A 77 4.56 -21.19 0.51
N GLY A 78 3.31 -21.54 0.82
CA GLY A 78 2.33 -20.56 1.31
C GLY A 78 2.75 -19.88 2.62
N LYS A 79 3.24 -20.64 3.60
CA LYS A 79 3.73 -20.09 4.86
C LYS A 79 4.96 -19.18 4.68
N PRO A 80 6.01 -19.56 3.93
CA PRO A 80 7.11 -18.67 3.58
C PRO A 80 6.67 -17.35 2.91
N ILE A 81 5.71 -17.40 1.97
CA ILE A 81 5.16 -16.20 1.34
C ILE A 81 4.45 -15.32 2.39
N LEU A 82 3.63 -15.92 3.24
CA LEU A 82 2.94 -15.20 4.31
C LEU A 82 3.92 -14.50 5.26
N GLU A 83 5.00 -15.19 5.65
CA GLU A 83 6.03 -14.61 6.50
C GLU A 83 6.71 -13.38 5.87
N VAL A 84 6.85 -13.33 4.55
CA VAL A 84 7.37 -12.15 3.86
C VAL A 84 6.43 -10.95 4.03
N ILE A 85 5.12 -11.13 3.83
CA ILE A 85 4.12 -10.07 4.01
C ILE A 85 4.10 -9.58 5.46
N THR A 86 4.00 -10.51 6.42
CA THR A 86 3.83 -10.16 7.84
C THR A 86 5.08 -9.54 8.45
N ARG A 87 6.29 -9.99 8.07
CA ARG A 87 7.54 -9.37 8.54
C ARG A 87 7.75 -7.97 7.99
N ALA A 88 7.28 -7.70 6.78
CA ALA A 88 7.29 -6.35 6.20
C ALA A 88 6.19 -5.45 6.78
N GLY A 89 5.28 -5.98 7.61
CA GLY A 89 4.17 -5.21 8.20
C GLY A 89 3.17 -4.70 7.18
N ILE A 90 3.03 -5.39 6.03
CA ILE A 90 2.17 -4.96 4.93
C ILE A 90 0.78 -5.55 5.12
N HIS A 91 -0.23 -4.72 4.95
CA HIS A 91 -1.65 -5.04 5.02
C HIS A 91 -2.29 -4.96 3.62
N ASN A 92 -3.46 -5.56 3.48
CA ASN A 92 -4.24 -5.52 2.25
C ASN A 92 -3.41 -5.96 1.03
N CYS A 93 -2.65 -7.05 1.19
CA CYS A 93 -1.67 -7.54 0.24
C CYS A 93 -1.85 -9.03 -0.05
N LEU A 94 -1.83 -9.39 -1.32
CA LEU A 94 -1.76 -10.75 -1.83
C LEU A 94 -0.44 -10.91 -2.61
N ILE A 95 0.28 -12.01 -2.35
CA ILE A 95 1.40 -12.45 -3.17
C ILE A 95 1.09 -13.82 -3.73
N ILE A 96 1.22 -13.98 -5.05
CA ILE A 96 1.09 -15.25 -5.76
C ILE A 96 2.47 -15.60 -6.32
N VAL A 97 2.91 -16.84 -6.11
CA VAL A 97 4.16 -17.35 -6.67
C VAL A 97 3.86 -18.60 -7.49
N THR A 98 4.03 -18.48 -8.79
CA THR A 98 3.88 -19.56 -9.76
C THR A 98 5.20 -20.27 -10.00
N ARG A 99 5.24 -21.59 -9.88
CA ARG A 99 6.46 -22.38 -10.08
C ARG A 99 6.42 -23.24 -11.32
N TYR A 100 7.51 -23.16 -12.10
CA TYR A 100 7.86 -24.12 -13.15
C TYR A 100 9.02 -25.00 -12.69
N PHE A 101 8.82 -26.32 -12.69
CA PHE A 101 9.83 -27.29 -12.25
C PHE A 101 10.98 -27.42 -13.23
N GLY A 102 12.20 -27.32 -12.74
CA GLY A 102 13.44 -27.37 -13.55
C GLY A 102 14.06 -28.74 -13.71
N GLY A 103 13.36 -29.83 -13.34
CA GLY A 103 13.89 -31.20 -13.45
C GLY A 103 14.74 -31.66 -12.28
N THR A 104 15.11 -30.79 -11.34
CA THR A 104 15.90 -31.12 -10.15
C THR A 104 15.12 -30.78 -8.89
N LEU A 105 15.02 -31.73 -7.97
CA LEU A 105 14.38 -31.52 -6.67
C LEU A 105 15.20 -30.57 -5.81
N LEU A 106 14.51 -29.59 -5.20
CA LEU A 106 15.15 -28.59 -4.31
C LEU A 106 15.19 -29.05 -2.85
N GLY A 107 14.33 -29.99 -2.46
CA GLY A 107 14.05 -30.34 -1.08
C GLY A 107 13.26 -29.25 -0.35
N THR A 108 12.74 -29.57 0.85
CA THR A 108 11.87 -28.67 1.62
C THR A 108 12.56 -27.34 1.94
N GLY A 109 13.80 -27.35 2.42
CA GLY A 109 14.58 -26.14 2.73
C GLY A 109 14.92 -25.30 1.48
N GLY A 110 15.11 -25.95 0.31
CA GLY A 110 15.34 -25.27 -0.96
C GLY A 110 14.06 -24.56 -1.44
N LEU A 111 12.90 -25.22 -1.31
CA LEU A 111 11.61 -24.63 -1.65
C LEU A 111 11.30 -23.41 -0.78
N VAL A 112 11.43 -23.52 0.55
CA VAL A 112 11.21 -22.40 1.47
C VAL A 112 12.06 -21.19 1.07
N ARG A 113 13.35 -21.38 0.78
CA ARG A 113 14.22 -20.27 0.35
C ARG A 113 13.79 -19.68 -0.98
N ALA A 114 13.43 -20.51 -1.96
CA ALA A 114 13.05 -20.06 -3.29
C ALA A 114 11.73 -19.26 -3.28
N TYR A 115 10.69 -19.73 -2.58
CA TYR A 115 9.42 -19.01 -2.42
C TYR A 115 9.61 -17.70 -1.66
N THR A 116 10.42 -17.69 -0.60
CA THR A 116 10.76 -16.47 0.14
C THR A 116 11.50 -15.45 -0.74
N ALA A 117 12.49 -15.91 -1.54
CA ALA A 117 13.26 -15.04 -2.42
C ALA A 117 12.37 -14.41 -3.51
N ALA A 118 11.56 -15.23 -4.21
CA ALA A 118 10.65 -14.74 -5.24
C ALA A 118 9.65 -13.71 -4.69
N ALA A 119 9.04 -13.98 -3.52
CA ALA A 119 8.12 -13.05 -2.88
C ALA A 119 8.81 -11.72 -2.50
N LYS A 120 10.03 -11.77 -1.99
CA LYS A 120 10.81 -10.56 -1.66
C LYS A 120 11.17 -9.76 -2.90
N GLU A 121 11.56 -10.39 -4.00
CA GLU A 121 11.84 -9.71 -5.26
C GLU A 121 10.61 -8.98 -5.80
N ALA A 122 9.44 -9.60 -5.77
CA ALA A 122 8.20 -8.97 -6.20
C ALA A 122 7.80 -7.78 -5.30
N LEU A 123 8.01 -7.88 -3.98
CA LEU A 123 7.79 -6.75 -3.07
C LEU A 123 8.78 -5.61 -3.31
N ALA A 124 10.03 -5.90 -3.60
CA ALA A 124 11.06 -4.88 -3.86
C ALA A 124 10.77 -4.04 -5.11
N THR A 125 9.99 -4.57 -6.06
CA THR A 125 9.55 -3.87 -7.27
C THR A 125 8.16 -3.23 -7.12
N SER A 126 7.50 -3.43 -5.98
CA SER A 126 6.18 -2.85 -5.69
C SER A 126 6.30 -1.41 -5.21
N GLU A 127 5.30 -0.59 -5.54
CA GLU A 127 5.13 0.73 -4.95
C GLU A 127 4.31 0.59 -3.65
N LEU A 128 4.98 0.82 -2.53
CA LEU A 128 4.35 0.77 -1.21
C LEU A 128 4.05 2.18 -0.70
N ILE A 129 2.95 2.29 0.04
CA ILE A 129 2.54 3.53 0.71
C ILE A 129 2.24 3.24 2.18
N MET A 130 2.42 4.26 3.00
CA MET A 130 1.92 4.28 4.36
C MET A 130 0.70 5.21 4.43
N LEU A 131 -0.42 4.70 4.88
CA LEU A 131 -1.64 5.45 5.15
C LEU A 131 -1.57 6.02 6.56
N VAL A 132 -1.52 7.33 6.69
CA VAL A 132 -1.54 8.02 7.99
C VAL A 132 -2.83 8.82 8.15
N PRO A 133 -3.30 9.07 9.38
CA PRO A 133 -4.47 9.91 9.60
C PRO A 133 -4.27 11.32 9.06
N GLY A 134 -5.24 11.81 8.32
CA GLY A 134 -5.31 13.18 7.83
C GLY A 134 -6.63 13.86 8.18
N VAL A 135 -6.63 15.18 8.11
CA VAL A 135 -7.79 16.04 8.32
C VAL A 135 -7.98 16.91 7.10
N ARG A 136 -9.22 17.01 6.67
CA ARG A 136 -9.64 17.90 5.58
C ARG A 136 -10.20 19.17 6.16
N TYR A 137 -9.86 20.28 5.53
CA TYR A 137 -10.35 21.62 5.89
C TYR A 137 -10.98 22.31 4.69
N MET A 138 -12.08 23.02 4.94
CA MET A 138 -12.61 24.04 4.06
C MET A 138 -12.15 25.40 4.59
N ILE A 139 -11.39 26.14 3.78
CA ILE A 139 -10.84 27.45 4.13
C ILE A 139 -11.49 28.50 3.24
N THR A 140 -12.25 29.43 3.83
CA THR A 140 -12.78 30.59 3.12
C THR A 140 -11.95 31.81 3.47
N THR A 141 -11.42 32.48 2.43
CA THR A 141 -10.49 33.61 2.59
C THR A 141 -10.64 34.62 1.46
N ASP A 142 -10.01 35.79 1.59
CA ASP A 142 -9.93 36.75 0.51
C ASP A 142 -8.83 36.40 -0.52
N TYR A 143 -8.87 37.04 -1.68
CA TYR A 143 -7.91 36.85 -2.77
C TYR A 143 -6.47 37.24 -2.39
N THR A 144 -6.29 38.12 -1.40
CA THR A 144 -4.97 38.61 -0.96
C THR A 144 -4.25 37.53 -0.13
N ASP A 145 -5.00 36.78 0.66
CA ASP A 145 -4.45 35.78 1.58
C ASP A 145 -4.36 34.38 0.96
N GLU A 146 -5.17 34.08 -0.10
CA GLU A 146 -5.13 32.77 -0.81
C GLU A 146 -3.70 32.35 -1.21
N GLY A 147 -2.94 33.26 -1.85
CA GLY A 147 -1.58 32.96 -2.28
C GLY A 147 -0.59 32.74 -1.12
N LYS A 148 -0.86 33.30 0.07
CA LYS A 148 -0.05 33.04 1.27
C LYS A 148 -0.37 31.66 1.85
N ILE A 149 -1.66 31.31 1.93
CA ILE A 149 -2.12 29.99 2.39
C ILE A 149 -1.53 28.91 1.49
N ARG A 150 -1.67 29.04 0.16
CA ARG A 150 -1.13 28.11 -0.82
C ARG A 150 0.38 27.86 -0.64
N ARG A 151 1.15 28.91 -0.36
CA ARG A 151 2.60 28.81 -0.14
C ARG A 151 2.98 28.15 1.17
N SER A 152 2.11 28.19 2.19
CA SER A 152 2.37 27.55 3.48
C SER A 152 2.05 26.05 3.51
N LEU A 153 1.16 25.57 2.64
CA LEU A 153 0.70 24.15 2.62
C LEU A 153 1.84 23.13 2.54
N PRO A 154 2.89 23.30 1.71
CA PRO A 154 3.98 22.34 1.65
C PRO A 154 4.73 22.13 2.97
N GLU A 155 4.73 23.10 3.88
CA GLU A 155 5.35 22.99 5.22
C GLU A 155 4.62 21.95 6.10
N TYR A 156 3.39 21.60 5.76
CA TYR A 156 2.51 20.66 6.48
C TYR A 156 2.17 19.42 5.65
N ASP A 157 2.91 19.16 4.56
CA ASP A 157 2.57 18.14 3.57
C ASP A 157 1.11 18.28 3.05
N GLY A 158 0.64 19.54 3.02
CA GLY A 158 -0.73 19.87 2.65
C GLY A 158 -0.97 19.82 1.15
N VAL A 159 -2.13 19.27 0.79
CA VAL A 159 -2.59 19.14 -0.61
C VAL A 159 -3.88 19.92 -0.79
N ILE A 160 -3.95 20.68 -1.88
CA ILE A 160 -5.18 21.34 -2.32
C ILE A 160 -5.98 20.35 -3.15
N GLU A 161 -7.20 20.02 -2.71
CA GLU A 161 -8.12 19.15 -3.44
C GLU A 161 -8.94 19.97 -4.46
N ASP A 162 -9.40 21.14 -4.06
CA ASP A 162 -10.24 22.00 -4.90
C ASP A 162 -10.13 23.46 -4.48
N VAL A 163 -10.42 24.39 -5.40
CA VAL A 163 -10.50 25.83 -5.15
C VAL A 163 -11.64 26.45 -5.93
N GLY A 164 -12.60 27.03 -5.20
CA GLY A 164 -13.71 27.80 -5.76
C GLY A 164 -13.45 29.30 -5.64
N TYR A 165 -13.71 30.03 -6.72
CA TYR A 165 -13.57 31.48 -6.78
C TYR A 165 -14.95 32.14 -6.94
N SER A 166 -15.30 33.03 -5.98
CA SER A 166 -16.54 33.81 -6.00
C SER A 166 -16.28 35.20 -5.42
N ALA A 167 -17.17 35.74 -4.55
CA ALA A 167 -16.86 36.94 -3.77
C ALA A 167 -15.64 36.72 -2.86
N ASP A 168 -15.50 35.50 -2.33
CA ASP A 168 -14.35 35.01 -1.57
C ASP A 168 -13.78 33.79 -2.27
N VAL A 169 -12.60 33.34 -1.82
CA VAL A 169 -11.94 32.11 -2.27
C VAL A 169 -12.21 31.00 -1.26
N ALA A 170 -12.81 29.89 -1.72
CA ALA A 170 -13.01 28.69 -0.93
C ALA A 170 -11.99 27.61 -1.34
N MET A 171 -11.15 27.19 -0.42
CA MET A 171 -10.09 26.19 -0.65
C MET A 171 -10.43 24.92 0.14
N LYS A 172 -10.51 23.79 -0.55
CA LYS A 172 -10.58 22.47 0.07
C LYS A 172 -9.18 21.88 0.12
N VAL A 173 -8.67 21.65 1.33
CA VAL A 173 -7.32 21.18 1.55
C VAL A 173 -7.32 20.02 2.54
N HIS A 174 -6.32 19.14 2.43
CA HIS A 174 -6.06 18.18 3.50
C HIS A 174 -4.59 18.20 3.91
N ILE A 175 -4.35 17.85 5.16
CA ILE A 175 -3.04 17.73 5.78
C ILE A 175 -2.98 16.49 6.66
N LYS A 176 -1.78 16.07 7.08
CA LYS A 176 -1.63 15.05 8.12
C LYS A 176 -2.17 15.56 9.45
N SER A 177 -2.91 14.71 10.20
CA SER A 177 -3.51 15.08 11.49
C SER A 177 -2.49 15.60 12.50
N GLU A 178 -1.24 15.15 12.44
CA GLU A 178 -0.18 15.62 13.33
C GLU A 178 0.15 17.10 13.18
N TYR A 179 -0.10 17.66 11.99
CA TYR A 179 0.15 19.07 11.71
C TYR A 179 -1.08 19.97 11.93
N SER A 180 -2.27 19.41 12.25
CA SER A 180 -3.52 20.17 12.37
C SER A 180 -3.40 21.43 13.21
N LYS A 181 -2.85 21.32 14.43
CA LYS A 181 -2.70 22.46 15.32
C LYS A 181 -1.77 23.53 14.74
N ALA A 182 -0.57 23.13 14.30
CA ALA A 182 0.42 24.06 13.74
C ALA A 182 -0.09 24.73 12.48
N PHE A 183 -0.82 24.01 11.63
CA PHE A 183 -1.45 24.55 10.44
C PHE A 183 -2.52 25.60 10.77
N MET A 184 -3.42 25.32 11.73
CA MET A 184 -4.46 26.25 12.16
C MET A 184 -3.86 27.55 12.75
N ASP A 185 -2.82 27.41 13.57
CA ASP A 185 -2.08 28.56 14.14
C ASP A 185 -1.48 29.41 13.00
N ARG A 186 -0.89 28.74 11.99
CA ARG A 186 -0.28 29.40 10.83
C ARG A 186 -1.30 30.13 9.97
N ILE A 187 -2.46 29.52 9.67
CA ILE A 187 -3.53 30.17 8.92
C ILE A 187 -4.03 31.42 9.66
N THR A 188 -4.21 31.33 10.96
CA THR A 188 -4.62 32.47 11.80
C THR A 188 -3.59 33.62 11.71
N GLU A 189 -2.30 33.29 11.79
CA GLU A 189 -1.21 34.28 11.71
C GLU A 189 -1.20 34.98 10.35
N ILE A 190 -1.14 34.23 9.24
CA ILE A 190 -0.96 34.82 7.89
C ILE A 190 -2.18 35.58 7.40
N THR A 191 -3.38 35.26 7.90
CA THR A 191 -4.62 35.96 7.55
C THR A 191 -5.03 37.00 8.59
N GLY A 192 -4.31 37.10 9.74
CA GLY A 192 -4.72 37.93 10.86
C GLY A 192 -6.11 37.56 11.42
N GLY A 193 -6.46 36.26 11.35
CA GLY A 193 -7.75 35.73 11.80
C GLY A 193 -8.94 36.04 10.89
N ARG A 194 -8.72 36.52 9.66
CA ARG A 194 -9.82 36.81 8.72
C ARG A 194 -10.36 35.56 8.02
N ALA A 195 -9.53 34.55 7.79
CA ALA A 195 -9.98 33.30 7.17
C ALA A 195 -10.91 32.53 8.10
N VAL A 196 -11.98 31.98 7.53
CA VAL A 196 -12.83 31.00 8.19
C VAL A 196 -12.32 29.61 7.84
N VAL A 197 -12.02 28.79 8.85
CA VAL A 197 -11.52 27.42 8.65
C VAL A 197 -12.47 26.45 9.34
N GLU A 198 -13.02 25.54 8.57
CA GLU A 198 -13.95 24.52 9.03
C GLU A 198 -13.34 23.13 8.76
N GLU A 199 -13.41 22.23 9.74
CA GLU A 199 -13.00 20.84 9.54
C GLU A 199 -14.08 20.11 8.71
N ASP A 200 -13.66 19.52 7.57
CA ASP A 200 -14.53 18.79 6.62
C ASP A 200 -14.23 17.29 6.64
N GLY A 201 -13.99 16.75 7.84
CA GLY A 201 -13.80 15.33 8.11
C GLY A 201 -12.36 14.84 8.04
N THR A 202 -12.21 13.54 8.23
CA THR A 202 -10.92 12.84 8.24
C THR A 202 -10.77 11.95 7.00
N LEU A 203 -9.51 11.73 6.59
CA LEU A 203 -9.17 10.85 5.47
C LEU A 203 -7.79 10.21 5.70
N PRO A 204 -7.50 9.06 5.09
CA PRO A 204 -6.13 8.57 5.02
C PRO A 204 -5.31 9.43 4.06
N VAL A 205 -4.11 9.84 4.49
CA VAL A 205 -3.11 10.51 3.65
C VAL A 205 -2.04 9.51 3.30
N GLU A 206 -1.71 9.42 2.00
CA GLU A 206 -0.71 8.49 1.49
C GLU A 206 0.69 9.10 1.54
N ILE A 207 1.63 8.35 2.10
CA ILE A 207 3.06 8.70 2.13
C ILE A 207 3.82 7.58 1.42
N PRO A 208 4.76 7.90 0.50
CA PRO A 208 5.64 6.87 -0.08
C PRO A 208 6.37 6.10 1.03
N TYR A 209 6.42 4.77 0.90
CA TYR A 209 7.08 3.90 1.87
C TYR A 209 8.12 3.01 1.16
N ILE A 210 9.30 2.89 1.76
CA ILE A 210 10.39 2.03 1.27
C ILE A 210 10.70 1.03 2.38
N ILE A 211 10.74 -0.26 2.03
CA ILE A 211 11.19 -1.32 2.94
C ILE A 211 12.70 -1.14 3.16
N GLU A 212 13.12 -1.02 4.42
CA GLU A 212 14.53 -0.99 4.83
C GLU A 212 15.19 -2.39 4.81
#